data_10eada20f30fd4e74eadece46c067e49
#
_entry.id   10eada20f30fd4e74eadece46c067e49
#
_cell.length_a   1.000
_cell.length_b   1.000
_cell.length_c   1.000
_cell.angle_alpha   90.00
_cell.angle_beta   90.00
_cell.angle_gamma   90.00
#
_symmetry.space_group_name_H-M   'P 1'
#
loop_
_entity.id
_entity.type
_entity.pdbx_description
1 polymer ?
#
loop_
_entity_poly.entity_id
_entity_poly.type
_entity_poly.pdbx_seq_one_letter_code
_entity_poly.pdbx_strand_id
1 'polypeptide(L)'
;MNKNLVAISLIILGAGLLLIWSGVLLYDSEILLGLVLAAFGISNTNYSFRAGSRKTIVLSAILFLVGVVLIVKNSYEIIDTRGLVLVSILFISGAAFLILFIENMKQKAFLLGGFALIILSYFSLTVLKKIGLFQWLKTVGDKFEVFLPVILILFGMSIFINRKK
;
A
#
# COMPACT_ATOMS: atom_id res chain seq x y z
N MET A 1 10.37 0.95 -15.02
CA MET A 1 10.32 2.02 -14.02
C MET A 1 11.28 3.11 -14.43
N ASN A 2 10.84 4.36 -14.48
CA ASN A 2 11.68 5.47 -14.92
C ASN A 2 12.65 5.85 -13.78
N LYS A 3 13.94 5.64 -13.98
CA LYS A 3 14.98 5.90 -12.96
C LYS A 3 15.00 7.37 -12.52
N ASN A 4 14.73 8.30 -13.45
CA ASN A 4 14.69 9.74 -13.14
C ASN A 4 13.51 10.09 -12.22
N LEU A 5 12.33 9.50 -12.45
CA LEU A 5 11.18 9.72 -11.55
C LEU A 5 11.46 9.18 -10.14
N VAL A 6 12.11 8.03 -10.02
CA VAL A 6 12.52 7.48 -8.72
C VAL A 6 13.49 8.44 -8.01
N ALA A 7 14.51 8.90 -8.72
CA ALA A 7 15.50 9.81 -8.14
C ALA A 7 14.86 11.12 -7.67
N ILE A 8 14.01 11.73 -8.50
CA ILE A 8 13.30 12.97 -8.15
C ILE A 8 12.39 12.77 -6.94
N SER A 9 11.62 11.67 -6.90
CA SER A 9 10.74 11.38 -5.78
C SER A 9 11.51 11.17 -4.47
N LEU A 10 12.67 10.50 -4.51
CA LEU A 10 13.52 10.31 -3.35
C LEU A 10 14.15 11.63 -2.87
N ILE A 11 14.55 12.51 -3.79
CA ILE A 11 15.09 13.83 -3.44
C ILE A 11 14.01 14.69 -2.78
N ILE A 12 12.80 14.72 -3.35
CA ILE A 12 11.66 15.47 -2.79
C ILE A 12 11.31 14.93 -1.39
N LEU A 13 11.28 13.61 -1.23
CA LEU A 13 10.99 12.99 0.05
C LEU A 13 12.07 13.30 1.08
N GLY A 14 13.34 13.16 0.72
CA GLY A 14 14.47 13.46 1.61
C GLY A 14 14.53 14.93 2.01
N ALA A 15 14.40 15.85 1.05
CA ALA A 15 14.36 17.29 1.32
C ALA A 15 13.16 17.68 2.18
N GLY A 16 11.97 17.12 1.89
CA GLY A 16 10.78 17.39 2.68
C GLY A 16 10.88 16.89 4.12
N LEU A 17 11.44 15.70 4.34
CA LEU A 17 11.70 15.17 5.69
C LEU A 17 12.69 16.05 6.46
N LEU A 18 13.73 16.55 5.82
CA LEU A 18 14.67 17.49 6.45
C LEU A 18 13.97 18.80 6.85
N LEU A 19 13.07 19.32 6.01
CA LEU A 19 12.31 20.54 6.31
C LEU A 19 11.29 20.32 7.44
N ILE A 20 10.72 19.15 7.57
CA ILE A 20 9.85 18.77 8.70
C ILE A 20 10.71 18.67 9.97
N TRP A 21 11.84 17.99 9.89
CA TRP A 21 12.73 17.79 11.05
C TRP A 21 13.35 19.10 11.55
N SER A 22 13.60 20.06 10.65
CA SER A 22 14.07 21.42 11.01
C SER A 22 12.97 22.32 11.57
N GLY A 23 11.71 21.85 11.61
CA GLY A 23 10.55 22.62 12.09
C GLY A 23 10.05 23.71 11.13
N VAL A 24 10.58 23.76 9.91
CA VAL A 24 10.14 24.71 8.86
C VAL A 24 8.78 24.32 8.30
N LEU A 25 8.51 23.01 8.16
CA LEU A 25 7.23 22.48 7.73
C LEU A 25 6.50 21.83 8.92
N LEU A 26 5.30 22.33 9.21
CA LEU A 26 4.43 21.81 10.28
C LEU A 26 3.51 20.67 9.80
N TYR A 27 3.94 19.91 8.79
CA TYR A 27 3.19 18.77 8.30
C TYR A 27 3.73 17.48 8.88
N ASP A 28 2.83 16.48 9.03
CA ASP A 28 3.23 15.13 9.40
C ASP A 28 4.04 14.46 8.29
N SER A 29 5.09 13.72 8.68
CA SER A 29 5.91 12.96 7.75
C SER A 29 5.09 11.94 6.95
N GLU A 30 3.97 11.43 7.51
CA GLU A 30 3.06 10.50 6.82
C GLU A 30 2.33 11.18 5.66
N ILE A 31 1.91 12.44 5.80
CA ILE A 31 1.28 13.21 4.71
C ILE A 31 2.28 13.42 3.57
N LEU A 32 3.49 13.84 3.91
CA LEU A 32 4.54 14.05 2.90
C LEU A 32 4.82 12.75 2.14
N LEU A 33 4.98 11.64 2.86
CA LEU A 33 5.20 10.32 2.26
C LEU A 33 4.02 9.93 1.37
N GLY A 34 2.78 10.14 1.83
CA GLY A 34 1.57 9.89 1.06
C GLY A 34 1.51 10.69 -0.24
N LEU A 35 1.81 11.98 -0.19
CA LEU A 35 1.84 12.86 -1.37
C LEU A 35 2.91 12.44 -2.38
N VAL A 36 4.13 12.13 -1.91
CA VAL A 36 5.22 11.69 -2.79
C VAL A 36 4.87 10.34 -3.43
N LEU A 37 4.33 9.39 -2.68
CA LEU A 37 3.92 8.08 -3.23
C LEU A 37 2.78 8.22 -4.23
N ALA A 38 1.77 9.07 -3.95
CA ALA A 38 0.67 9.30 -4.87
C ALA A 38 1.14 9.97 -6.17
N ALA A 39 1.94 11.02 -6.08
CA ALA A 39 2.50 11.71 -7.23
C ALA A 39 3.41 10.78 -8.07
N PHE A 40 4.28 10.03 -7.42
CA PHE A 40 5.13 9.04 -8.06
C PHE A 40 4.31 7.94 -8.75
N GLY A 41 3.31 7.39 -8.04
CA GLY A 41 2.43 6.33 -8.55
C GLY A 41 1.71 6.77 -9.83
N ILE A 42 1.06 7.94 -9.84
CA ILE A 42 0.39 8.49 -11.03
C ILE A 42 1.38 8.69 -12.18
N SER A 43 2.50 9.36 -11.91
CA SER A 43 3.47 9.71 -12.95
C SER A 43 4.10 8.46 -13.57
N ASN A 44 4.46 7.47 -12.73
CA ASN A 44 5.06 6.24 -13.19
C ASN A 44 4.04 5.30 -13.86
N THR A 45 2.76 5.34 -13.47
CA THR A 45 1.68 4.60 -14.14
C THR A 45 1.54 5.06 -15.59
N ASN A 46 1.48 6.37 -15.82
CA ASN A 46 1.37 6.93 -17.16
C ASN A 46 2.58 6.52 -18.05
N TYR A 47 3.80 6.58 -17.50
CA TYR A 47 4.99 6.09 -18.19
C TYR A 47 4.93 4.59 -18.49
N SER A 48 4.46 3.79 -17.53
CA SER A 48 4.41 2.33 -17.63
C SER A 48 3.38 1.84 -18.63
N PHE A 49 2.25 2.54 -18.77
CA PHE A 49 1.27 2.26 -19.82
C PHE A 49 1.88 2.44 -21.21
N ARG A 50 2.66 3.50 -21.43
CA ARG A 50 3.35 3.72 -22.71
C ARG A 50 4.44 2.69 -23.00
N ALA A 51 5.09 2.21 -21.95
CA ALA A 51 6.14 1.20 -22.04
C ALA A 51 5.63 -0.25 -22.12
N GLY A 52 4.33 -0.51 -21.96
CA GLY A 52 3.70 -1.83 -21.99
C GLY A 52 4.16 -2.77 -20.87
N SER A 53 4.72 -2.25 -19.79
CA SER A 53 5.26 -3.05 -18.69
C SER A 53 4.22 -3.33 -17.61
N ARG A 54 3.59 -4.50 -17.68
CA ARG A 54 2.53 -4.95 -16.78
C ARG A 54 2.88 -4.87 -15.30
N LYS A 55 4.05 -5.41 -14.93
CA LYS A 55 4.52 -5.40 -13.54
C LYS A 55 4.67 -3.98 -13.00
N THR A 56 5.16 -3.07 -13.83
CA THR A 56 5.38 -1.68 -13.42
C THR A 56 4.09 -0.89 -13.30
N ILE A 57 3.07 -1.18 -14.14
CA ILE A 57 1.74 -0.57 -14.05
C ILE A 57 1.11 -0.91 -12.70
N VAL A 58 1.07 -2.21 -12.37
CA VAL A 58 0.47 -2.68 -11.10
C VAL A 58 1.20 -2.11 -9.89
N LEU A 59 2.55 -2.16 -9.90
CA LEU A 59 3.34 -1.61 -8.80
C LEU A 59 3.08 -0.11 -8.61
N SER A 60 3.03 0.65 -9.69
CA SER A 60 2.79 2.09 -9.64
C SER A 60 1.39 2.42 -9.12
N ALA A 61 0.39 1.64 -9.53
CA ALA A 61 -0.98 1.80 -9.06
C ALA A 61 -1.11 1.46 -7.56
N ILE A 62 -0.44 0.40 -7.10
CA ILE A 62 -0.39 0.07 -5.67
C ILE A 62 0.25 1.21 -4.88
N LEU A 63 1.39 1.76 -5.35
CA LEU A 63 2.05 2.88 -4.68
C LEU A 63 1.17 4.14 -4.64
N PHE A 64 0.44 4.43 -5.71
CA PHE A 64 -0.55 5.51 -5.74
C PHE A 64 -1.63 5.31 -4.68
N LEU A 65 -2.23 4.11 -4.63
CA LEU A 65 -3.31 3.81 -3.69
C LEU A 65 -2.82 3.84 -2.23
N VAL A 66 -1.62 3.33 -1.96
CA VAL A 66 -0.98 3.44 -0.63
C VAL A 66 -0.79 4.89 -0.26
N GLY A 67 -0.30 5.73 -1.20
CA GLY A 67 -0.16 7.17 -0.98
C GLY A 67 -1.47 7.84 -0.62
N VAL A 68 -2.56 7.52 -1.35
CA VAL A 68 -3.91 8.03 -1.05
C VAL A 68 -4.39 7.60 0.33
N VAL A 69 -4.20 6.33 0.70
CA VAL A 69 -4.59 5.80 2.03
C VAL A 69 -3.85 6.54 3.15
N LEU A 70 -2.55 6.82 2.99
CA LEU A 70 -1.78 7.57 3.99
C LEU A 70 -2.29 9.01 4.14
N ILE A 71 -2.64 9.68 3.03
CA ILE A 71 -3.21 11.03 3.07
C ILE A 71 -4.55 11.00 3.79
N VAL A 72 -5.44 10.07 3.43
CA VAL A 72 -6.77 9.94 4.03
C VAL A 72 -6.66 9.61 5.53
N LYS A 73 -5.79 8.65 5.90
CA LYS A 73 -5.54 8.30 7.30
C LYS A 73 -5.17 9.51 8.14
N ASN A 74 -4.31 10.37 7.62
CA ASN A 74 -3.80 11.53 8.35
C ASN A 74 -4.76 12.73 8.32
N SER A 75 -5.56 12.88 7.22
CA SER A 75 -6.54 13.96 7.09
C SER A 75 -7.79 13.75 7.96
N TYR A 76 -8.08 12.51 8.33
CA TYR A 76 -9.21 12.16 9.18
C TYR A 76 -8.68 11.50 10.45
N GLU A 77 -9.09 12.00 11.62
CA GLU A 77 -8.81 11.36 12.91
C GLU A 77 -9.52 10.00 12.98
N ILE A 78 -8.89 8.98 12.39
CA ILE A 78 -9.45 7.64 12.35
C ILE A 78 -9.09 6.94 13.65
N ILE A 79 -10.11 6.80 14.53
CA ILE A 79 -10.00 6.18 15.86
C ILE A 79 -9.51 4.72 15.76
N ASP A 80 -9.79 4.03 14.65
CA ASP A 80 -9.42 2.63 14.44
C ASP A 80 -8.50 2.43 13.23
N THR A 81 -7.23 2.70 13.46
CA THR A 81 -6.18 2.55 12.43
C THR A 81 -6.03 1.10 11.93
N ARG A 82 -6.25 0.09 12.80
CA ARG A 82 -6.08 -1.31 12.42
C ARG A 82 -7.17 -1.79 11.47
N GLY A 83 -8.40 -1.36 11.69
CA GLY A 83 -9.50 -1.64 10.77
C GLY A 83 -9.32 -0.98 9.42
N LEU A 84 -8.82 0.25 9.42
CA LEU A 84 -8.50 0.95 8.18
C LEU A 84 -7.45 0.20 7.36
N VAL A 85 -6.41 -0.35 8.00
CA VAL A 85 -5.34 -1.11 7.31
C VAL A 85 -5.92 -2.32 6.58
N LEU A 86 -6.75 -3.13 7.24
CA LEU A 86 -7.34 -4.32 6.62
C LEU A 86 -8.24 -3.95 5.43
N VAL A 87 -9.11 -2.96 5.60
CA VAL A 87 -9.98 -2.45 4.54
C VAL A 87 -9.16 -1.92 3.37
N SER A 88 -8.08 -1.19 3.66
CA SER A 88 -7.19 -0.63 2.65
C SER A 88 -6.45 -1.71 1.86
N ILE A 89 -5.97 -2.77 2.53
CA ILE A 89 -5.31 -3.91 1.88
C ILE A 89 -6.29 -4.59 0.91
N LEU A 90 -7.52 -4.86 1.35
CA LEU A 90 -8.55 -5.48 0.50
C LEU A 90 -8.90 -4.59 -0.69
N PHE A 91 -9.08 -3.29 -0.46
CA PHE A 91 -9.40 -2.32 -1.50
C PHE A 91 -8.25 -2.19 -2.53
N ILE A 92 -7.01 -2.02 -2.06
CA ILE A 92 -5.82 -1.89 -2.92
C ILE A 92 -5.63 -3.16 -3.75
N SER A 93 -5.80 -4.34 -3.14
CA SER A 93 -5.69 -5.62 -3.84
C SER A 93 -6.79 -5.77 -4.91
N GLY A 94 -8.03 -5.40 -4.58
CA GLY A 94 -9.15 -5.41 -5.53
C GLY A 94 -8.91 -4.45 -6.70
N ALA A 95 -8.46 -3.23 -6.42
CA ALA A 95 -8.13 -2.25 -7.45
C ALA A 95 -6.97 -2.72 -8.34
N ALA A 96 -5.93 -3.36 -7.77
CA ALA A 96 -4.83 -3.94 -8.53
C ALA A 96 -5.32 -5.02 -9.52
N PHE A 97 -6.27 -5.88 -9.09
CA PHE A 97 -6.88 -6.87 -9.99
C PHE A 97 -7.71 -6.22 -11.10
N LEU A 98 -8.46 -5.14 -10.83
CA LEU A 98 -9.19 -4.41 -11.86
C LEU A 98 -8.23 -3.77 -12.87
N ILE A 99 -7.11 -3.23 -12.44
CA ILE A 99 -6.08 -2.68 -13.34
C ILE A 99 -5.48 -3.77 -14.23
N LEU A 100 -5.22 -4.97 -13.67
CA LEU A 100 -4.78 -6.13 -14.45
C LEU A 100 -5.83 -6.56 -15.48
N PHE A 101 -7.12 -6.48 -15.14
CA PHE A 101 -8.20 -6.75 -16.09
C PHE A 101 -8.24 -5.70 -17.22
N ILE A 102 -8.13 -4.41 -16.91
CA ILE A 102 -8.13 -3.33 -17.92
C ILE A 102 -6.99 -3.54 -18.93
N GLU A 103 -5.83 -3.98 -18.47
CA GLU A 103 -4.69 -4.28 -19.34
C GLU A 103 -4.94 -5.50 -20.24
N ASN A 104 -5.64 -6.53 -19.72
CA ASN A 104 -5.98 -7.73 -20.49
C ASN A 104 -7.43 -8.17 -20.23
N MET A 105 -8.36 -7.61 -20.99
CA MET A 105 -9.80 -7.85 -20.87
C MET A 105 -10.22 -9.32 -21.13
N LYS A 106 -9.33 -10.15 -21.68
CA LYS A 106 -9.63 -11.59 -21.92
C LYS A 106 -9.67 -12.38 -20.60
N GLN A 107 -9.01 -11.92 -19.55
CA GLN A 107 -8.91 -12.63 -18.26
C GLN A 107 -10.01 -12.16 -17.30
N LYS A 108 -11.23 -12.65 -17.51
CA LYS A 108 -12.42 -12.33 -16.69
C LYS A 108 -12.26 -12.67 -15.19
N ALA A 109 -11.35 -13.59 -14.85
CA ALA A 109 -11.05 -13.94 -13.46
C ALA A 109 -10.54 -12.73 -12.65
N PHE A 110 -9.75 -11.83 -13.25
CA PHE A 110 -9.30 -10.61 -12.57
C PHE A 110 -10.43 -9.61 -12.33
N LEU A 111 -11.42 -9.55 -13.22
CA LEU A 111 -12.62 -8.74 -13.02
C LEU A 111 -13.41 -9.23 -11.79
N LEU A 112 -13.72 -10.54 -11.77
CA LEU A 112 -14.49 -11.14 -10.68
C LEU A 112 -13.74 -11.04 -9.34
N GLY A 113 -12.45 -11.36 -9.32
CA GLY A 113 -11.62 -11.24 -8.13
C GLY A 113 -11.50 -9.80 -7.62
N GLY A 114 -11.33 -8.83 -8.53
CA GLY A 114 -11.25 -7.42 -8.19
C GLY A 114 -12.54 -6.89 -7.55
N PHE A 115 -13.70 -7.17 -8.18
CA PHE A 115 -15.00 -6.80 -7.61
C PHE A 115 -15.28 -7.49 -6.27
N ALA A 116 -14.98 -8.80 -6.16
CA ALA A 116 -15.18 -9.55 -4.92
C ALA A 116 -14.37 -8.93 -3.76
N LEU A 117 -13.11 -8.56 -3.99
CA LEU A 117 -12.27 -7.93 -2.97
C LEU A 117 -12.74 -6.52 -2.59
N ILE A 118 -13.21 -5.71 -3.55
CA ILE A 118 -13.76 -4.38 -3.27
C ILE A 118 -15.06 -4.50 -2.46
N ILE A 119 -15.94 -5.42 -2.84
CA ILE A 119 -17.17 -5.69 -2.09
C ILE A 119 -16.83 -6.17 -0.67
N LEU A 120 -15.86 -7.08 -0.54
CA LEU A 120 -15.40 -7.57 0.76
C LEU A 120 -14.80 -6.45 1.61
N SER A 121 -14.06 -5.50 1.01
CA SER A 121 -13.55 -4.30 1.66
C SER A 121 -14.69 -3.46 2.23
N TYR A 122 -15.75 -3.22 1.44
CA TYR A 122 -16.93 -2.48 1.88
C TYR A 122 -17.70 -3.20 3.01
N PHE A 123 -17.91 -4.50 2.86
CA PHE A 123 -18.52 -5.33 3.91
C PHE A 123 -17.67 -5.35 5.18
N SER A 124 -16.35 -5.34 5.06
CA SER A 124 -15.44 -5.29 6.20
C SER A 124 -15.64 -4.04 7.04
N LEU A 125 -15.93 -2.89 6.43
CA LEU A 125 -16.27 -1.66 7.15
C LEU A 125 -17.56 -1.79 7.96
N THR A 126 -18.57 -2.50 7.41
CA THR A 126 -19.93 -2.49 7.98
C THR A 126 -20.15 -3.63 8.97
N VAL A 127 -19.65 -4.82 8.64
CA VAL A 127 -19.91 -6.07 9.37
C VAL A 127 -18.90 -6.28 10.50
N LEU A 128 -17.63 -5.93 10.30
CA LEU A 128 -16.60 -6.06 11.33
C LEU A 128 -16.89 -5.21 12.57
N LYS A 129 -17.54 -4.04 12.41
CA LYS A 129 -18.01 -3.22 13.53
C LYS A 129 -19.11 -3.91 14.35
N LYS A 130 -19.98 -4.74 13.73
CA LYS A 130 -21.13 -5.37 14.39
C LYS A 130 -20.82 -6.72 15.06
N ILE A 131 -19.86 -7.49 14.55
CA ILE A 131 -19.68 -8.91 14.93
C ILE A 131 -18.58 -9.12 15.99
N GLY A 132 -17.93 -8.05 16.50
CA GLY A 132 -16.83 -8.22 17.48
C GLY A 132 -15.59 -8.96 16.94
N LEU A 133 -15.57 -9.33 15.65
CA LEU A 133 -14.42 -9.90 14.94
C LEU A 133 -13.20 -8.99 15.02
N PHE A 134 -13.43 -7.71 15.27
CA PHE A 134 -12.39 -6.71 15.53
C PHE A 134 -11.57 -7.04 16.79
N GLN A 135 -12.20 -7.56 17.85
CA GLN A 135 -11.48 -8.01 19.05
C GLN A 135 -10.62 -9.25 18.74
N TRP A 136 -11.13 -10.16 17.91
CA TRP A 136 -10.40 -11.36 17.51
C TRP A 136 -9.20 -11.01 16.62
N LEU A 137 -9.39 -10.16 15.62
CA LEU A 137 -8.32 -9.63 14.75
C LEU A 137 -7.28 -8.83 15.54
N LYS A 138 -7.69 -8.09 16.57
CA LYS A 138 -6.79 -7.39 17.48
C LYS A 138 -5.91 -8.38 18.23
N THR A 139 -6.48 -9.44 18.79
CA THR A 139 -5.74 -10.47 19.53
C THR A 139 -4.76 -11.25 18.62
N VAL A 140 -5.16 -11.53 17.37
CA VAL A 140 -4.29 -12.18 16.38
C VAL A 140 -3.20 -11.22 15.92
N GLY A 141 -3.53 -9.95 15.67
CA GLY A 141 -2.59 -8.91 15.26
C GLY A 141 -1.52 -8.64 16.32
N ASP A 142 -1.91 -8.54 17.59
CA ASP A 142 -0.98 -8.33 18.70
C ASP A 142 -0.01 -9.51 18.86
N LYS A 143 -0.49 -10.75 18.66
CA LYS A 143 0.38 -11.93 18.64
C LYS A 143 1.31 -11.94 17.42
N PHE A 144 0.82 -11.54 16.24
CA PHE A 144 1.63 -11.49 15.02
C PHE A 144 2.74 -10.43 15.12
N GLU A 145 2.46 -9.30 15.75
CA GLU A 145 3.44 -8.22 15.98
C GLU A 145 4.60 -8.69 16.86
N VAL A 146 4.33 -9.51 17.87
CA VAL A 146 5.36 -10.14 18.73
C VAL A 146 6.18 -11.19 17.97
N PHE A 147 5.58 -11.93 17.03
CA PHE A 147 6.28 -12.96 16.25
C PHE A 147 6.99 -12.44 15.01
N LEU A 148 6.64 -11.24 14.54
CA LEU A 148 7.19 -10.64 13.31
C LEU A 148 8.73 -10.51 13.35
N PRO A 149 9.38 -10.06 14.44
CA PRO A 149 10.84 -10.02 14.53
C PRO A 149 11.48 -11.40 14.39
N VAL A 150 10.88 -12.42 14.99
CA VAL A 150 11.38 -13.81 14.92
C VAL A 150 11.28 -14.35 13.50
N ILE A 151 10.15 -14.10 12.83
CA ILE A 151 9.94 -14.49 11.42
C ILE A 151 10.95 -13.78 10.51
N LEU A 152 11.19 -12.49 10.71
CA LEU A 152 12.18 -11.73 9.93
C LEU A 152 13.61 -12.27 10.13
N ILE A 153 13.99 -12.62 11.36
CA ILE A 153 15.30 -13.22 11.66
C ILE A 153 15.43 -14.57 10.95
N LEU A 154 14.42 -15.44 11.07
CA LEU A 154 14.42 -16.74 10.39
C LEU A 154 14.48 -16.61 8.87
N PHE A 155 13.74 -15.66 8.31
CA PHE A 155 13.76 -15.38 6.88
C PHE A 155 15.12 -14.84 6.42
N GLY A 156 15.69 -13.90 7.18
CA GLY A 156 17.05 -13.38 6.96
C GLY A 156 18.11 -14.47 7.01
N MET A 157 18.06 -15.36 8.02
CA MET A 157 18.95 -16.51 8.13
C MET A 157 18.79 -17.50 6.97
N SER A 158 17.54 -17.76 6.55
CA SER A 158 17.26 -18.63 5.39
C SER A 158 17.88 -18.10 4.11
N ILE A 159 17.77 -16.80 3.85
CA ILE A 159 18.39 -16.14 2.68
C ILE A 159 19.93 -16.21 2.79
N PHE A 160 20.48 -16.00 3.99
CA PHE A 160 21.91 -16.04 4.22
C PHE A 160 22.51 -17.44 3.97
N ILE A 161 21.84 -18.49 4.46
CA ILE A 161 22.25 -19.89 4.27
C ILE A 161 22.16 -20.30 2.78
N ASN A 162 21.11 -19.85 2.09
CA ASN A 162 20.87 -20.22 0.69
C ASN A 162 21.77 -19.44 -0.32
N ARG A 163 22.54 -18.45 0.15
CA ARG A 163 23.46 -17.65 -0.67
C ARG A 163 24.74 -18.39 -1.05
N LYS A 164 24.98 -19.60 -0.53
CA LYS A 164 26.19 -20.42 -0.78
C LYS A 164 26.01 -21.55 -1.83
N LYS A 165 24.96 -21.42 -2.69
CA LYS A 165 24.86 -22.30 -3.86
C LYS A 165 24.87 -21.43 -5.14
#